data_bdfa20b3d6761d89f1bb7f7a9f27e0f2
#
_entry.id   bdfa20b3d6761d89f1bb7f7a9f27e0f2
#
_cell.length_a   1.000
_cell.length_b   1.000
_cell.length_c   1.000
_cell.angle_alpha   90.00
_cell.angle_beta   90.00
_cell.angle_gamma   90.00
#
_symmetry.space_group_name_H-M   'P 1'
#
loop_
_entity.id
_entity.type
_entity.pdbx_description
1 polymer ?
#
loop_
_entity_poly.entity_id
_entity_poly.type
_entity_poly.pdbx_seq_one_letter_code
_entity_poly.pdbx_strand_id
1 'polypeptide(L)'
;LMAISRAQLAKELEPGLNALFGMEYARYENEHAEIFETEASDRAFEEEVLIVGFGNARDKSEGQGVAYDQASEGFTARYTHETVALAFSLTEEAVEDNLYDRLGARYTKALARSMAHTKQVKAANVLNNAFSSSFLGGDGKSLVATDHPLAGGGTFSNRPSAFSDLNETSLENALISISTFVDDRNMILALQGTKLIVPPQLQFVADRLLETPGRVETADNDINAIRNMGLLPQG
;
A
#
# COMPACT_ATOMS: atom_id res chain seq x y z
N LEU A 1 -55.06 -15.76 -15.27
CA LEU A 1 -54.03 -15.95 -14.24
C LEU A 1 -52.78 -16.45 -14.94
N MET A 2 -51.77 -15.59 -15.09
CA MET A 2 -50.45 -16.05 -15.51
C MET A 2 -49.77 -16.67 -14.30
N ALA A 3 -49.47 -17.95 -14.37
CA ALA A 3 -48.62 -18.60 -13.39
C ALA A 3 -47.18 -18.18 -13.68
N ILE A 4 -46.51 -17.47 -12.75
CA ILE A 4 -45.09 -17.17 -12.81
C ILE A 4 -44.37 -18.48 -12.67
N SER A 5 -43.56 -18.85 -13.67
CA SER A 5 -42.77 -20.09 -13.60
C SER A 5 -41.55 -19.89 -12.71
N ARG A 6 -41.10 -20.95 -11.98
CA ARG A 6 -39.89 -20.96 -11.15
C ARG A 6 -38.66 -20.47 -11.90
N ALA A 7 -38.54 -20.77 -13.20
CA ALA A 7 -37.43 -20.32 -14.06
C ALA A 7 -37.44 -18.79 -14.30
N GLN A 8 -38.59 -18.15 -14.30
CA GLN A 8 -38.72 -16.70 -14.40
C GLN A 8 -38.31 -16.00 -13.10
N LEU A 9 -38.70 -16.55 -11.95
CA LEU A 9 -38.34 -16.01 -10.64
C LEU A 9 -36.83 -16.02 -10.42
N ALA A 10 -36.12 -17.10 -10.77
CA ALA A 10 -34.68 -17.20 -10.68
C ALA A 10 -33.95 -16.17 -11.56
N LYS A 11 -34.48 -15.94 -12.78
CA LYS A 11 -33.91 -14.94 -13.70
C LYS A 11 -34.12 -13.49 -13.27
N GLU A 12 -35.14 -13.19 -12.52
CA GLU A 12 -35.39 -11.84 -12.00
C GLU A 12 -34.68 -11.58 -10.69
N LEU A 13 -34.43 -12.63 -9.89
CA LEU A 13 -33.72 -12.53 -8.63
C LEU A 13 -32.21 -12.21 -8.82
N GLU A 14 -31.59 -12.82 -9.81
CA GLU A 14 -30.15 -12.66 -10.07
C GLU A 14 -29.74 -11.20 -10.37
N PRO A 15 -30.41 -10.45 -11.27
CA PRO A 15 -30.09 -9.04 -11.50
C PRO A 15 -30.27 -8.17 -10.27
N GLY A 16 -31.30 -8.46 -9.45
CA GLY A 16 -31.57 -7.73 -8.21
C GLY A 16 -30.48 -7.94 -7.16
N LEU A 17 -30.02 -9.16 -6.98
CA LEU A 17 -28.91 -9.48 -6.06
C LEU A 17 -27.57 -8.91 -6.56
N ASN A 18 -27.32 -8.93 -7.87
CA ASN A 18 -26.13 -8.34 -8.46
C ASN A 18 -26.10 -6.81 -8.29
N ALA A 19 -27.24 -6.13 -8.50
CA ALA A 19 -27.36 -4.69 -8.26
C ALA A 19 -27.15 -4.35 -6.78
N LEU A 20 -27.75 -5.13 -5.87
CA LEU A 20 -27.57 -4.96 -4.44
C LEU A 20 -26.11 -5.19 -4.03
N PHE A 21 -25.44 -6.22 -4.57
CA PHE A 21 -24.03 -6.47 -4.34
C PHE A 21 -23.18 -5.26 -4.75
N GLY A 22 -23.37 -4.74 -5.96
CA GLY A 22 -22.63 -3.58 -6.46
C GLY A 22 -22.81 -2.35 -5.57
N MET A 23 -24.05 -2.06 -5.14
CA MET A 23 -24.35 -0.95 -4.22
C MET A 23 -23.69 -1.13 -2.86
N GLU A 24 -23.76 -2.31 -2.28
CA GLU A 24 -23.16 -2.58 -0.95
C GLU A 24 -21.62 -2.63 -1.03
N TYR A 25 -21.07 -3.19 -2.10
CA TYR A 25 -19.62 -3.20 -2.30
C TYR A 25 -19.04 -1.79 -2.44
N ALA A 26 -19.73 -0.91 -3.18
CA ALA A 26 -19.31 0.48 -3.36
C ALA A 26 -19.38 1.34 -2.08
N ARG A 27 -20.07 0.86 -1.02
CA ARG A 27 -20.13 1.56 0.28
C ARG A 27 -18.85 1.39 1.11
N TYR A 28 -18.04 0.39 0.82
CA TYR A 28 -16.78 0.16 1.51
C TYR A 28 -15.69 0.99 0.84
N GLU A 29 -15.11 1.91 1.59
CA GLU A 29 -14.01 2.74 1.11
C GLU A 29 -12.77 1.88 0.82
N ASN A 30 -12.03 2.28 -0.19
CA ASN A 30 -10.79 1.61 -0.54
C ASN A 30 -9.63 2.21 0.28
N GLU A 31 -9.55 1.87 1.56
CA GLU A 31 -8.50 2.36 2.48
C GLU A 31 -7.09 2.12 1.95
N HIS A 32 -6.88 1.02 1.20
CA HIS A 32 -5.60 0.73 0.59
C HIS A 32 -5.16 1.79 -0.44
N ALA A 33 -6.09 2.53 -1.05
CA ALA A 33 -5.78 3.61 -2.00
C ALA A 33 -5.10 4.82 -1.33
N GLU A 34 -5.21 4.92 0.00
CA GLU A 34 -4.49 5.93 0.78
C GLU A 34 -2.97 5.62 0.85
N ILE A 35 -2.57 4.38 0.63
CA ILE A 35 -1.19 3.91 0.78
C ILE A 35 -0.59 3.51 -0.56
N PHE A 36 -1.39 2.85 -1.40
CA PHE A 36 -0.96 2.28 -2.67
C PHE A 36 -1.61 3.00 -3.84
N GLU A 37 -0.83 3.27 -4.87
CA GLU A 37 -1.36 3.69 -6.16
C GLU A 37 -2.10 2.51 -6.82
N THR A 38 -3.22 2.81 -7.48
CA THR A 38 -4.06 1.79 -8.11
C THR A 38 -4.09 2.01 -9.61
N GLU A 39 -3.61 1.04 -10.36
CA GLU A 39 -3.62 1.03 -11.81
C GLU A 39 -4.52 -0.09 -12.37
N ALA A 40 -5.03 0.12 -13.57
CA ALA A 40 -5.80 -0.90 -14.27
C ALA A 40 -4.87 -1.74 -15.16
N SER A 41 -5.08 -3.06 -15.16
CA SER A 41 -4.35 -3.99 -16.02
C SER A 41 -5.31 -4.88 -16.78
N ASP A 42 -4.94 -5.23 -18.01
CA ASP A 42 -5.63 -6.17 -18.90
C ASP A 42 -4.85 -7.48 -19.11
N ARG A 43 -3.73 -7.66 -18.35
CA ARG A 43 -2.81 -8.78 -18.48
C ARG A 43 -2.92 -9.74 -17.30
N ALA A 44 -2.32 -10.91 -17.42
CA ALA A 44 -2.23 -11.88 -16.33
C ALA A 44 -1.17 -11.52 -15.28
N PHE A 45 -0.19 -10.73 -15.65
CA PHE A 45 0.87 -10.19 -14.79
C PHE A 45 1.41 -8.88 -15.38
N GLU A 46 1.96 -8.04 -14.52
CA GLU A 46 2.72 -6.84 -14.91
C GLU A 46 4.18 -7.00 -14.49
N GLU A 47 5.08 -6.43 -15.28
CA GLU A 47 6.51 -6.40 -15.00
C GLU A 47 7.02 -4.97 -15.03
N GLU A 48 7.72 -4.60 -13.99
CA GLU A 48 8.42 -3.32 -13.89
C GLU A 48 9.93 -3.57 -13.84
N VAL A 49 10.64 -2.92 -14.73
CA VAL A 49 12.10 -3.00 -14.82
C VAL A 49 12.68 -1.74 -14.21
N LEU A 50 13.57 -1.89 -13.24
CA LEU A 50 14.33 -0.78 -12.71
C LEU A 50 15.30 -0.27 -13.78
N ILE A 51 15.15 0.98 -14.18
CA ILE A 51 16.08 1.65 -15.10
C ILE A 51 17.09 2.44 -14.27
N VAL A 52 18.34 2.01 -14.33
CA VAL A 52 19.45 2.71 -13.70
C VAL A 52 19.89 3.85 -14.61
N GLY A 53 19.69 5.08 -14.14
CA GLY A 53 19.99 6.30 -14.88
C GLY A 53 21.49 6.57 -15.01
N PHE A 54 21.83 7.83 -15.31
CA PHE A 54 23.21 8.30 -15.42
C PHE A 54 23.75 8.72 -14.05
N GLY A 55 25.06 8.60 -13.88
CA GLY A 55 25.77 9.12 -12.71
C GLY A 55 25.98 10.64 -12.78
N ASN A 56 26.73 11.17 -11.82
CA ASN A 56 27.07 12.59 -11.77
C ASN A 56 27.82 13.04 -13.02
N ALA A 57 27.38 14.17 -13.59
CA ALA A 57 28.10 14.83 -14.66
C ALA A 57 29.52 15.27 -14.18
N ARG A 58 30.50 15.14 -15.04
CA ARG A 58 31.88 15.52 -14.76
C ARG A 58 32.22 16.89 -15.33
N ASP A 59 33.06 17.62 -14.64
CA ASP A 59 33.58 18.86 -15.16
C ASP A 59 34.40 18.61 -16.44
N LYS A 60 34.13 19.41 -17.47
CA LYS A 60 34.82 19.35 -18.77
C LYS A 60 35.83 20.48 -18.86
N SER A 61 37.10 20.18 -18.95
CA SER A 61 38.15 21.15 -19.25
C SER A 61 38.13 21.54 -20.72
N GLU A 62 38.63 22.73 -21.01
CA GLU A 62 38.75 23.23 -22.39
C GLU A 62 39.64 22.29 -23.22
N GLY A 63 39.19 21.95 -24.44
CA GLY A 63 39.90 21.05 -25.34
C GLY A 63 39.72 19.56 -25.08
N GLN A 64 39.04 19.15 -23.99
CA GLN A 64 38.76 17.74 -23.73
C GLN A 64 37.40 17.29 -24.32
N GLY A 65 37.30 16.01 -24.66
CA GLY A 65 36.04 15.37 -25.07
C GLY A 65 35.03 15.29 -23.94
N VAL A 66 33.77 15.11 -24.28
CA VAL A 66 32.68 14.86 -23.31
C VAL A 66 32.79 13.41 -22.79
N ALA A 67 32.61 13.21 -21.49
CA ALA A 67 32.48 11.86 -20.93
C ALA A 67 31.13 11.24 -21.33
N TYR A 68 31.15 9.98 -21.73
CA TYR A 68 29.95 9.20 -22.01
C TYR A 68 29.62 8.32 -20.80
N ASP A 69 28.36 8.25 -20.44
CA ASP A 69 27.83 7.32 -19.46
C ASP A 69 26.70 6.49 -20.09
N GLN A 70 26.40 5.33 -19.51
CA GLN A 70 25.41 4.41 -20.06
C GLN A 70 24.36 4.12 -18.98
N ALA A 71 23.10 4.23 -19.36
CA ALA A 71 21.98 3.69 -18.60
C ALA A 71 21.96 2.17 -18.76
N SER A 72 21.54 1.46 -17.73
CA SER A 72 21.40 0.01 -17.73
C SER A 72 20.08 -0.41 -17.09
N GLU A 73 19.61 -1.60 -17.45
CA GLU A 73 18.48 -2.23 -16.77
C GLU A 73 18.98 -2.91 -15.50
N GLY A 74 18.22 -2.74 -14.42
CA GLY A 74 18.47 -3.35 -13.13
C GLY A 74 17.54 -4.55 -12.87
N PHE A 75 16.94 -4.59 -11.69
CA PHE A 75 16.04 -5.67 -11.28
C PHE A 75 14.69 -5.56 -11.95
N THR A 76 14.04 -6.72 -12.18
CA THR A 76 12.66 -6.77 -12.68
C THR A 76 11.74 -7.27 -11.56
N ALA A 77 10.73 -6.48 -11.24
CA ALA A 77 9.65 -6.88 -10.34
C ALA A 77 8.47 -7.40 -11.16
N ARG A 78 7.91 -8.55 -10.78
CA ARG A 78 6.73 -9.13 -11.42
C ARG A 78 5.57 -9.17 -10.44
N TYR A 79 4.44 -8.60 -10.85
CA TYR A 79 3.18 -8.59 -10.13
C TYR A 79 2.21 -9.55 -10.81
N THR A 80 1.87 -10.64 -10.15
CA THR A 80 0.94 -11.64 -10.68
C THR A 80 -0.44 -11.41 -10.10
N HIS A 81 -1.44 -11.31 -10.98
CA HIS A 81 -2.83 -11.11 -10.56
C HIS A 81 -3.40 -12.37 -9.93
N GLU A 82 -4.12 -12.19 -8.82
CA GLU A 82 -4.84 -13.25 -8.13
C GLU A 82 -6.34 -13.01 -8.17
N THR A 83 -7.09 -14.06 -8.46
CA THR A 83 -8.56 -13.98 -8.43
C THR A 83 -9.07 -14.27 -7.03
N VAL A 84 -9.84 -13.34 -6.47
CA VAL A 84 -10.56 -13.54 -5.22
C VAL A 84 -12.02 -13.83 -5.56
N ALA A 85 -12.54 -14.96 -5.12
CA ALA A 85 -13.90 -15.37 -5.36
C ALA A 85 -14.54 -15.95 -4.09
N LEU A 86 -15.80 -15.65 -3.87
CA LEU A 86 -16.63 -16.25 -2.84
C LEU A 86 -18.05 -16.31 -3.37
N ALA A 87 -18.74 -17.41 -3.11
CA ALA A 87 -20.12 -17.60 -3.53
C ALA A 87 -20.99 -18.14 -2.38
N PHE A 88 -22.27 -17.92 -2.45
CA PHE A 88 -23.26 -18.59 -1.62
C PHE A 88 -24.34 -19.20 -2.52
N SER A 89 -25.03 -20.21 -2.01
CA SER A 89 -26.15 -20.85 -2.68
C SER A 89 -27.40 -20.74 -1.82
N LEU A 90 -28.56 -20.61 -2.47
CA LEU A 90 -29.88 -20.72 -1.85
C LEU A 90 -30.47 -22.05 -2.28
N THR A 91 -31.04 -22.79 -1.32
CA THR A 91 -31.72 -24.06 -1.61
C THR A 91 -33.08 -23.77 -2.28
N GLU A 92 -33.55 -24.71 -3.08
CA GLU A 92 -34.85 -24.61 -3.74
C GLU A 92 -35.97 -24.54 -2.72
N GLU A 93 -35.87 -25.27 -1.61
CA GLU A 93 -36.85 -25.24 -0.51
C GLU A 93 -36.96 -23.84 0.12
N ALA A 94 -35.81 -23.15 0.32
CA ALA A 94 -35.81 -21.78 0.86
C ALA A 94 -36.48 -20.78 -0.10
N VAL A 95 -36.40 -21.05 -1.41
CA VAL A 95 -37.10 -20.24 -2.44
C VAL A 95 -38.60 -20.53 -2.43
N GLU A 96 -39.01 -21.80 -2.25
CA GLU A 96 -40.42 -22.19 -2.17
C GLU A 96 -41.12 -21.61 -0.94
N ASP A 97 -40.44 -21.58 0.21
CA ASP A 97 -40.95 -21.02 1.47
C ASP A 97 -40.97 -19.49 1.52
N ASN A 98 -40.62 -18.81 0.44
CA ASN A 98 -40.55 -17.35 0.31
C ASN A 98 -39.62 -16.67 1.32
N LEU A 99 -38.60 -17.37 1.78
CA LEU A 99 -37.59 -16.85 2.72
C LEU A 99 -36.42 -16.16 2.01
N TYR A 100 -36.37 -16.23 0.69
CA TYR A 100 -35.22 -15.80 -0.11
C TYR A 100 -35.00 -14.27 -0.11
N ASP A 101 -36.04 -13.45 -0.04
CA ASP A 101 -35.92 -11.98 -0.10
C ASP A 101 -35.05 -11.43 1.01
N ARG A 102 -35.35 -11.81 2.23
CA ARG A 102 -34.62 -11.33 3.42
C ARG A 102 -33.27 -12.02 3.58
N LEU A 103 -33.19 -13.33 3.30
CA LEU A 103 -31.95 -14.10 3.42
C LEU A 103 -30.99 -13.78 2.28
N GLY A 104 -31.47 -13.74 1.04
CA GLY A 104 -30.66 -13.40 -0.12
C GLY A 104 -30.02 -12.02 0.00
N ALA A 105 -30.81 -11.01 0.40
CA ALA A 105 -30.28 -9.66 0.63
C ALA A 105 -29.25 -9.61 1.75
N ARG A 106 -29.45 -10.34 2.86
CA ARG A 106 -28.47 -10.39 3.97
C ARG A 106 -27.18 -11.08 3.57
N TYR A 107 -27.26 -12.21 2.84
CA TYR A 107 -26.08 -12.93 2.37
C TYR A 107 -25.33 -12.13 1.31
N THR A 108 -26.02 -11.42 0.41
CA THR A 108 -25.39 -10.53 -0.57
C THR A 108 -24.60 -9.41 0.11
N LYS A 109 -25.15 -8.79 1.15
CA LYS A 109 -24.44 -7.77 1.94
C LYS A 109 -23.24 -8.37 2.67
N ALA A 110 -23.37 -9.56 3.26
CA ALA A 110 -22.27 -10.25 3.91
C ALA A 110 -21.17 -10.62 2.90
N LEU A 111 -21.54 -11.06 1.70
CA LEU A 111 -20.61 -11.34 0.62
C LEU A 111 -19.83 -10.09 0.21
N ALA A 112 -20.51 -8.98 -0.03
CA ALA A 112 -19.89 -7.71 -0.40
C ALA A 112 -18.88 -7.24 0.65
N ARG A 113 -19.27 -7.30 1.93
CA ARG A 113 -18.37 -7.01 3.06
C ARG A 113 -17.16 -7.92 3.10
N SER A 114 -17.35 -9.23 2.93
CA SER A 114 -16.26 -10.21 2.94
C SER A 114 -15.26 -9.97 1.80
N MET A 115 -15.75 -9.68 0.60
CA MET A 115 -14.92 -9.38 -0.57
C MET A 115 -14.09 -8.11 -0.38
N ALA A 116 -14.73 -7.02 0.08
CA ALA A 116 -14.05 -5.76 0.40
C ALA A 116 -12.98 -5.97 1.48
N HIS A 117 -13.33 -6.67 2.57
CA HIS A 117 -12.38 -6.96 3.66
C HIS A 117 -11.18 -7.79 3.16
N THR A 118 -11.41 -8.82 2.33
CA THR A 118 -10.32 -9.62 1.78
C THR A 118 -9.34 -8.78 0.95
N LYS A 119 -9.86 -7.82 0.18
CA LYS A 119 -9.03 -6.89 -0.59
C LYS A 119 -8.14 -6.04 0.32
N GLN A 120 -8.72 -5.48 1.39
CA GLN A 120 -7.97 -4.70 2.38
C GLN A 120 -6.90 -5.53 3.09
N VAL A 121 -7.24 -6.76 3.51
CA VAL A 121 -6.28 -7.67 4.15
C VAL A 121 -5.11 -8.01 3.21
N LYS A 122 -5.38 -8.26 1.93
CA LYS A 122 -4.31 -8.52 0.95
C LYS A 122 -3.37 -7.32 0.81
N ALA A 123 -3.91 -6.11 0.74
CA ALA A 123 -3.10 -4.89 0.70
C ALA A 123 -2.29 -4.69 1.99
N ALA A 124 -2.92 -4.83 3.16
CA ALA A 124 -2.25 -4.71 4.45
C ALA A 124 -1.12 -5.75 4.64
N ASN A 125 -1.26 -6.94 4.05
CA ASN A 125 -0.26 -8.00 4.15
C ASN A 125 1.07 -7.62 3.47
N VAL A 126 1.09 -6.69 2.54
CA VAL A 126 2.34 -6.16 1.97
C VAL A 126 3.17 -5.50 3.07
N LEU A 127 2.54 -4.66 3.90
CA LEU A 127 3.22 -4.00 5.03
C LEU A 127 3.48 -4.95 6.19
N ASN A 128 2.54 -5.84 6.52
CA ASN A 128 2.72 -6.83 7.59
C ASN A 128 3.90 -7.76 7.33
N ASN A 129 4.18 -8.07 6.06
CA ASN A 129 5.28 -8.93 5.65
C ASN A 129 6.52 -8.14 5.19
N ALA A 130 6.57 -6.84 5.43
CA ALA A 130 7.64 -5.96 4.95
C ALA A 130 9.06 -6.40 5.38
N PHE A 131 9.19 -7.06 6.52
CA PHE A 131 10.45 -7.57 7.06
C PHE A 131 10.70 -9.06 6.78
N SER A 132 9.75 -9.74 6.15
CA SER A 132 9.78 -11.20 6.00
C SER A 132 10.62 -11.61 4.80
N SER A 133 11.60 -12.48 5.02
CA SER A 133 12.41 -13.08 3.96
C SER A 133 11.65 -14.06 3.05
N SER A 134 10.38 -14.34 3.35
CA SER A 134 9.50 -15.16 2.48
C SER A 134 8.78 -14.33 1.43
N PHE A 135 8.78 -13.00 1.55
CA PHE A 135 8.12 -12.07 0.63
C PHE A 135 9.19 -11.14 0.06
N LEU A 136 9.73 -11.52 -1.10
CA LEU A 136 10.85 -10.84 -1.74
C LEU A 136 10.39 -9.94 -2.88
N GLY A 137 11.02 -8.78 -3.00
CA GLY A 137 10.88 -7.88 -4.13
C GLY A 137 11.67 -8.33 -5.37
N GLY A 138 11.68 -7.50 -6.42
CA GLY A 138 12.42 -7.76 -7.64
C GLY A 138 13.95 -7.85 -7.46
N ASP A 139 14.46 -7.24 -6.40
CA ASP A 139 15.88 -7.28 -6.01
C ASP A 139 16.25 -8.50 -5.16
N GLY A 140 15.30 -9.39 -4.87
CA GLY A 140 15.48 -10.57 -4.03
C GLY A 140 15.58 -10.29 -2.54
N LYS A 141 15.17 -9.10 -2.07
CA LYS A 141 15.11 -8.71 -0.66
C LYS A 141 13.69 -8.46 -0.20
N SER A 142 13.48 -8.46 1.13
CA SER A 142 12.21 -8.03 1.71
C SER A 142 12.00 -6.54 1.50
N LEU A 143 10.76 -6.06 1.54
CA LEU A 143 10.41 -4.64 1.32
C LEU A 143 11.22 -3.69 2.22
N VAL A 144 11.47 -4.09 3.45
CA VAL A 144 12.30 -3.34 4.39
C VAL A 144 13.50 -4.19 4.80
N ALA A 145 14.68 -3.84 4.30
CA ALA A 145 15.91 -4.57 4.53
C ALA A 145 17.09 -3.61 4.72
N THR A 146 18.22 -4.16 5.19
CA THR A 146 19.46 -3.40 5.39
C THR A 146 20.46 -3.56 4.24
N ASP A 147 20.13 -4.40 3.26
CA ASP A 147 21.07 -4.89 2.27
C ASP A 147 20.46 -4.99 0.86
N HIS A 148 19.61 -4.01 0.48
CA HIS A 148 19.14 -3.90 -0.89
C HIS A 148 20.32 -3.72 -1.84
N PRO A 149 20.51 -4.57 -2.84
CA PRO A 149 21.66 -4.47 -3.75
C PRO A 149 21.50 -3.26 -4.67
N LEU A 150 22.57 -2.49 -4.83
CA LEU A 150 22.66 -1.39 -5.79
C LEU A 150 23.24 -1.89 -7.11
N ALA A 151 22.72 -1.45 -8.24
CA ALA A 151 23.20 -1.82 -9.57
C ALA A 151 24.67 -1.38 -9.80
N GLY A 152 25.09 -0.29 -9.17
CA GLY A 152 26.48 0.20 -9.17
C GLY A 152 27.44 -0.56 -8.25
N GLY A 153 26.95 -1.54 -7.50
CA GLY A 153 27.65 -2.31 -6.47
C GLY A 153 27.48 -1.72 -5.08
N GLY A 154 27.56 -2.57 -4.07
CA GLY A 154 27.27 -2.22 -2.68
C GLY A 154 25.81 -2.49 -2.31
N THR A 155 25.42 -2.02 -1.13
CA THR A 155 24.08 -2.21 -0.60
C THR A 155 23.52 -0.92 -0.02
N PHE A 156 22.20 -0.80 -0.03
CA PHE A 156 21.44 0.28 0.55
C PHE A 156 20.51 -0.23 1.65
N SER A 157 20.31 0.55 2.70
CA SER A 157 19.40 0.23 3.79
C SER A 157 18.24 1.22 3.82
N ASN A 158 17.01 0.74 3.74
CA ASN A 158 15.79 1.54 3.94
C ASN A 158 15.17 1.35 5.33
N ARG A 159 15.95 0.83 6.25
CA ARG A 159 15.51 0.56 7.62
C ARG A 159 16.52 1.11 8.62
N PRO A 160 16.07 1.59 9.80
CA PRO A 160 16.99 2.03 10.87
C PRO A 160 17.89 0.88 11.34
N SER A 161 19.10 1.21 11.74
CA SER A 161 20.09 0.24 12.25
C SER A 161 19.67 -0.41 13.57
N ALA A 162 18.87 0.31 14.37
CA ALA A 162 18.31 -0.17 15.63
C ALA A 162 16.79 0.13 15.66
N PHE A 163 16.03 -0.81 16.16
CA PHE A 163 14.61 -0.62 16.40
C PHE A 163 14.40 0.22 17.67
N SER A 164 13.44 1.11 17.63
CA SER A 164 13.02 1.91 18.78
C SER A 164 11.50 2.10 18.75
N ASP A 165 10.92 2.37 19.90
CA ASP A 165 9.53 2.73 20.01
C ASP A 165 9.26 4.06 19.29
N LEU A 166 8.00 4.28 18.90
CA LEU A 166 7.57 5.53 18.29
C LEU A 166 7.65 6.66 19.31
N ASN A 167 8.60 7.55 19.11
CA ASN A 167 8.79 8.78 19.86
C ASN A 167 9.32 9.88 18.93
N GLU A 168 9.40 11.10 19.43
CA GLU A 168 9.85 12.25 18.65
C GLU A 168 11.24 12.02 18.01
N THR A 169 12.21 11.61 18.81
CA THR A 169 13.58 11.39 18.33
C THR A 169 13.66 10.29 17.26
N SER A 170 12.91 9.19 17.43
CA SER A 170 12.89 8.10 16.45
C SER A 170 12.23 8.55 15.14
N LEU A 171 11.19 9.37 15.22
CA LEU A 171 10.51 9.90 14.05
C LEU A 171 11.37 10.94 13.32
N GLU A 172 12.05 11.85 14.04
CA GLU A 172 13.01 12.78 13.47
C GLU A 172 14.16 12.04 12.74
N ASN A 173 14.74 11.02 13.38
CA ASN A 173 15.79 10.21 12.77
C ASN A 173 15.30 9.48 11.51
N ALA A 174 14.07 8.99 11.50
CA ALA A 174 13.47 8.37 10.31
C ALA A 174 13.32 9.38 9.16
N LEU A 175 12.83 10.59 9.43
CA LEU A 175 12.69 11.66 8.44
C LEU A 175 14.05 12.11 7.88
N ILE A 176 15.06 12.25 8.73
CA ILE A 176 16.44 12.54 8.32
C ILE A 176 16.97 11.42 7.43
N SER A 177 16.76 10.16 7.83
CA SER A 177 17.21 9.01 7.06
C SER A 177 16.59 9.00 5.65
N ILE A 178 15.25 9.21 5.54
CA ILE A 178 14.54 9.28 4.26
C ILE A 178 15.11 10.40 3.37
N SER A 179 15.42 11.56 3.93
CA SER A 179 15.95 12.70 3.16
C SER A 179 17.36 12.46 2.60
N THR A 180 18.10 11.51 3.18
CA THR A 180 19.45 11.14 2.74
C THR A 180 19.50 9.90 1.84
N PHE A 181 18.35 9.34 1.47
CA PHE A 181 18.29 8.20 0.56
C PHE A 181 18.93 8.51 -0.79
N VAL A 182 19.64 7.54 -1.31
CA VAL A 182 20.39 7.63 -2.57
C VAL A 182 19.82 6.65 -3.60
N ASP A 183 20.01 6.97 -4.86
CA ASP A 183 19.72 6.07 -5.98
C ASP A 183 20.87 5.05 -6.20
N ASP A 184 20.71 4.21 -7.23
CA ASP A 184 21.69 3.20 -7.63
C ASP A 184 23.06 3.76 -8.05
N ARG A 185 23.16 5.07 -8.27
CA ARG A 185 24.37 5.81 -8.64
C ARG A 185 24.92 6.67 -7.50
N ASN A 186 24.42 6.48 -6.25
CA ASN A 186 24.75 7.27 -5.07
C ASN A 186 24.39 8.77 -5.18
N MET A 187 23.42 9.12 -5.99
CA MET A 187 22.87 10.49 -6.00
C MET A 187 21.72 10.60 -5.00
N ILE A 188 21.70 11.67 -4.22
CA ILE A 188 20.66 11.90 -3.21
C ILE A 188 19.32 12.14 -3.91
N LEU A 189 18.30 11.36 -3.53
CA LEU A 189 16.94 11.48 -4.06
C LEU A 189 16.15 12.63 -3.45
N ALA A 190 16.60 13.19 -2.32
CA ALA A 190 15.93 14.25 -1.57
C ALA A 190 14.45 13.94 -1.28
N LEU A 191 14.15 12.70 -0.92
CA LEU A 191 12.80 12.25 -0.58
C LEU A 191 12.35 12.87 0.75
N GLN A 192 11.04 13.04 0.88
CA GLN A 192 10.42 13.51 2.12
C GLN A 192 9.37 12.50 2.59
N GLY A 193 9.32 12.24 3.89
CA GLY A 193 8.23 11.50 4.49
C GLY A 193 6.94 12.31 4.41
N THR A 194 5.88 11.75 3.86
CA THR A 194 4.60 12.45 3.68
C THR A 194 3.50 11.87 4.56
N LYS A 195 3.59 10.62 4.95
CA LYS A 195 2.54 9.90 5.68
C LYS A 195 3.15 8.99 6.74
N LEU A 196 2.57 9.01 7.94
CA LEU A 196 2.89 8.10 9.04
C LEU A 196 1.78 7.04 9.15
N ILE A 197 2.13 5.78 9.02
CA ILE A 197 1.21 4.65 9.16
C ILE A 197 1.49 3.95 10.47
N VAL A 198 0.51 3.90 11.34
CA VAL A 198 0.64 3.28 12.67
C VAL A 198 -0.50 2.31 12.95
N PRO A 199 -0.28 1.28 13.76
CA PRO A 199 -1.36 0.43 14.23
C PRO A 199 -2.27 1.20 15.20
N PRO A 200 -3.55 0.79 15.38
CA PRO A 200 -4.52 1.49 16.23
C PRO A 200 -4.04 1.72 17.68
N GLN A 201 -3.16 0.87 18.18
CA GLN A 201 -2.60 0.99 19.54
C GLN A 201 -1.70 2.23 19.71
N LEU A 202 -1.10 2.70 18.62
CA LEU A 202 -0.19 3.85 18.61
C LEU A 202 -0.85 5.15 18.12
N GLN A 203 -2.14 5.13 17.74
CA GLN A 203 -2.83 6.28 17.18
C GLN A 203 -2.75 7.53 18.09
N PHE A 204 -2.92 7.36 19.40
CA PHE A 204 -2.86 8.48 20.35
C PHE A 204 -1.43 8.99 20.59
N VAL A 205 -0.43 8.13 20.38
CA VAL A 205 0.98 8.55 20.43
C VAL A 205 1.31 9.36 19.18
N ALA A 206 0.89 8.89 18.01
CA ALA A 206 1.07 9.58 16.75
C ALA A 206 0.40 10.96 16.76
N ASP A 207 -0.87 11.05 17.21
CA ASP A 207 -1.61 12.31 17.34
C ASP A 207 -0.85 13.32 18.23
N ARG A 208 -0.36 12.88 19.40
CA ARG A 208 0.44 13.75 20.26
C ARG A 208 1.73 14.22 19.62
N LEU A 209 2.42 13.36 18.86
CA LEU A 209 3.66 13.71 18.18
C LEU A 209 3.45 14.69 17.02
N LEU A 210 2.33 14.57 16.30
CA LEU A 210 2.06 15.39 15.12
C LEU A 210 1.32 16.70 15.44
N GLU A 211 0.39 16.68 16.40
CA GLU A 211 -0.53 17.79 16.63
C GLU A 211 -0.17 18.67 17.83
N THR A 212 0.63 18.20 18.78
CA THR A 212 0.98 19.00 19.96
C THR A 212 1.95 20.13 19.59
N PRO A 213 1.68 21.40 19.97
CA PRO A 213 2.56 22.52 19.65
C PRO A 213 3.89 22.49 20.41
N GLY A 214 3.89 21.95 21.61
CA GLY A 214 5.10 21.77 22.43
C GLY A 214 5.61 20.34 22.36
N ARG A 215 6.89 20.19 22.69
CA ARG A 215 7.53 18.88 22.76
C ARG A 215 6.93 18.04 23.88
N VAL A 216 6.61 16.77 23.59
CA VAL A 216 6.04 15.86 24.58
C VAL A 216 7.10 15.49 25.63
N GLU A 217 6.71 15.50 26.92
CA GLU A 217 7.56 15.12 28.07
C GLU A 217 8.74 16.06 28.39
N THR A 218 8.72 17.31 27.92
CA THR A 218 9.71 18.31 28.33
C THR A 218 9.09 19.36 29.26
N ALA A 219 9.88 19.79 30.28
CA ALA A 219 9.46 20.83 31.21
C ALA A 219 9.70 22.26 30.66
N ASP A 220 10.52 22.38 29.61
CA ASP A 220 11.09 23.65 29.16
C ASP A 220 10.33 24.32 28.01
N ASN A 221 9.11 23.90 27.74
CA ASN A 221 8.25 24.51 26.70
C ASN A 221 8.90 24.52 25.28
N ASP A 222 9.67 23.48 24.99
CA ASP A 222 10.32 23.30 23.69
C ASP A 222 9.28 23.17 22.55
N ILE A 223 9.65 23.63 21.37
CA ILE A 223 8.81 23.58 20.18
C ILE A 223 8.84 22.16 19.60
N ASN A 224 7.68 21.63 19.22
CA ASN A 224 7.60 20.43 18.42
C ASN A 224 8.04 20.76 16.96
N ALA A 225 9.23 20.32 16.59
CA ALA A 225 9.83 20.64 15.30
C ALA A 225 9.06 19.97 14.15
N ILE A 226 8.56 18.76 14.31
CA ILE A 226 7.84 18.00 13.28
C ILE A 226 6.59 18.75 12.84
N ARG A 227 5.78 19.20 13.80
CA ARG A 227 4.59 20.02 13.55
C ARG A 227 4.96 21.39 12.95
N ASN A 228 5.93 22.09 13.55
CA ASN A 228 6.28 23.44 13.15
C ASN A 228 6.86 23.53 11.74
N MET A 229 7.57 22.52 11.30
CA MET A 229 8.11 22.41 9.93
C MET A 229 7.09 21.88 8.93
N GLY A 230 5.90 21.45 9.38
CA GLY A 230 4.87 20.86 8.52
C GLY A 230 5.31 19.54 7.89
N LEU A 231 6.18 18.81 8.57
CA LEU A 231 6.59 17.47 8.17
C LEU A 231 5.43 16.50 8.44
N LEU A 232 5.21 15.56 7.53
CA LEU A 232 4.08 14.62 7.59
C LEU A 232 2.70 15.30 7.58
N PRO A 233 2.36 16.07 6.53
CA PRO A 233 1.10 16.84 6.49
C PRO A 233 -0.17 15.99 6.44
N GLN A 234 -0.03 14.69 6.29
CA GLN A 234 -1.12 13.70 6.21
C GLN A 234 -0.93 12.58 7.23
N GLY A 235 -0.50 12.93 8.41
CA GLY A 235 -0.36 12.00 9.53
C GLY A 235 -1.70 11.58 10.14
#